data_0722d97c4388f0976c6d4cf9d2d1f69f
#
_entry.id   0722d97c4388f0976c6d4cf9d2d1f69f
#
_cell.length_a   1.000
_cell.length_b   1.000
_cell.length_c   1.000
_cell.angle_alpha   90.00
_cell.angle_beta   90.00
_cell.angle_gamma   90.00
#
_symmetry.space_group_name_H-M   'P 1'
#
loop_
_entity.id
_entity.type
_entity.pdbx_description
1 polymer ?
#
loop_
_entity_poly.entity_id
_entity_poly.type
_entity_poly.pdbx_seq_one_letter_code
_entity_poly.pdbx_strand_id
1 'polypeptide(L)'
;MNEKLENWFSKMPVIAILRGVKPDEVVAIGESLYKAGIGIIEVPLNSPEPLASIKNLAEALGDRCVIGAGTVLTEAEAEGVAAAGGEIAVSPNTNPTVIARSLVLGMVPMPGWATVTEALLAYQAGARYLKLFPAATYGPEHIKGASAVLPTDCKVLAVGGVGAESAAAWLSAGVDGFGIGSELYKPGDSAEQVYQRAVAVVAALKTAREG
;
A
#
# COMPACT_ATOMS: atom_id res chain seq x y z
N MET A 1 1.60 2.78 17.21
CA MET A 1 1.08 1.91 16.12
C MET A 1 -0.22 2.52 15.64
N ASN A 2 -0.49 2.59 14.35
CA ASN A 2 -1.75 3.16 13.83
C ASN A 2 -2.83 2.05 13.91
N GLU A 3 -3.71 2.12 14.93
CA GLU A 3 -4.76 1.12 15.18
C GLU A 3 -5.70 0.95 13.97
N LYS A 4 -6.00 2.03 13.26
CA LYS A 4 -6.85 1.99 12.07
C LYS A 4 -6.19 1.16 10.96
N LEU A 5 -4.87 1.31 10.75
CA LEU A 5 -4.12 0.52 9.80
C LEU A 5 -4.11 -0.96 10.18
N GLU A 6 -3.85 -1.29 11.45
CA GLU A 6 -3.86 -2.69 11.92
C GLU A 6 -5.23 -3.34 11.75
N ASN A 7 -6.30 -2.61 12.06
CA ASN A 7 -7.66 -3.08 11.87
C ASN A 7 -7.97 -3.40 10.40
N TRP A 8 -7.60 -2.50 9.48
CA TRP A 8 -7.78 -2.74 8.06
C TRP A 8 -6.90 -3.87 7.54
N PHE A 9 -5.65 -3.94 7.99
CA PHE A 9 -4.72 -4.99 7.61
C PHE A 9 -5.18 -6.39 8.04
N SER A 10 -5.75 -6.49 9.23
CA SER A 10 -6.37 -7.73 9.73
C SER A 10 -7.60 -8.12 8.90
N LYS A 11 -8.45 -7.15 8.57
CA LYS A 11 -9.71 -7.36 7.86
C LYS A 11 -9.50 -7.66 6.36
N MET A 12 -8.74 -6.82 5.69
CA MET A 12 -8.43 -6.91 4.26
C MET A 12 -7.05 -6.27 4.00
N PRO A 13 -5.97 -7.07 3.91
CA PRO A 13 -4.60 -6.57 3.79
C PRO A 13 -4.27 -6.15 2.34
N VAL A 14 -5.04 -5.21 1.83
CA VAL A 14 -4.87 -4.64 0.48
C VAL A 14 -4.68 -3.13 0.57
N ILE A 15 -3.61 -2.66 -0.04
CA ILE A 15 -3.36 -1.25 -0.31
C ILE A 15 -3.77 -0.99 -1.76
N ALA A 16 -4.82 -0.20 -1.95
CA ALA A 16 -5.25 0.22 -3.29
C ALA A 16 -4.34 1.34 -3.79
N ILE A 17 -3.74 1.14 -4.96
CA ILE A 17 -2.81 2.08 -5.60
C ILE A 17 -3.54 2.83 -6.71
N LEU A 18 -3.82 4.12 -6.50
CA LEU A 18 -4.56 4.97 -7.43
C LEU A 18 -3.62 5.78 -8.34
N ARG A 19 -2.77 5.09 -9.08
CA ARG A 19 -1.82 5.77 -9.99
C ARG A 19 -2.51 6.48 -11.13
N GLY A 20 -2.26 7.80 -11.25
CA GLY A 20 -2.80 8.64 -12.30
C GLY A 20 -4.20 9.18 -12.02
N VAL A 21 -4.75 8.96 -10.82
CA VAL A 21 -6.03 9.54 -10.38
C VAL A 21 -5.94 11.06 -10.29
N LYS A 22 -7.05 11.74 -10.59
CA LYS A 22 -7.18 13.19 -10.49
C LYS A 22 -7.95 13.60 -9.24
N PRO A 23 -7.75 14.85 -8.74
CA PRO A 23 -8.43 15.33 -7.53
C PRO A 23 -9.96 15.38 -7.61
N ASP A 24 -10.52 15.57 -8.78
CA ASP A 24 -11.97 15.67 -9.02
C ASP A 24 -12.69 14.32 -9.01
N GLU A 25 -11.98 13.22 -9.26
CA GLU A 25 -12.56 11.86 -9.28
C GLU A 25 -12.22 11.03 -8.05
N VAL A 26 -11.14 11.38 -7.32
CA VAL A 26 -10.52 10.54 -6.31
C VAL A 26 -11.44 10.14 -5.15
N VAL A 27 -12.32 11.05 -4.71
CA VAL A 27 -13.26 10.78 -3.60
C VAL A 27 -14.30 9.73 -3.99
N ALA A 28 -14.88 9.83 -5.18
CA ALA A 28 -15.85 8.86 -5.66
C ALA A 28 -15.23 7.46 -5.83
N ILE A 29 -13.97 7.40 -6.29
CA ILE A 29 -13.20 6.15 -6.41
C ILE A 29 -12.87 5.60 -5.02
N GLY A 30 -12.42 6.42 -4.08
CA GLY A 30 -12.15 6.02 -2.70
C GLY A 30 -13.38 5.46 -1.99
N GLU A 31 -14.54 6.10 -2.15
CA GLU A 31 -15.83 5.59 -1.62
C GLU A 31 -16.18 4.22 -2.21
N SER A 32 -15.91 3.98 -3.48
CA SER A 32 -16.15 2.70 -4.13
C SER A 32 -15.25 1.59 -3.57
N LEU A 33 -13.97 1.89 -3.34
CA LEU A 33 -13.04 0.96 -2.69
C LEU A 33 -13.49 0.63 -1.26
N TYR A 34 -13.85 1.65 -0.48
CA TYR A 34 -14.35 1.47 0.89
C TYR A 34 -15.60 0.59 0.93
N LYS A 35 -16.60 0.86 0.08
CA LYS A 35 -17.83 0.07 -0.03
C LYS A 35 -17.55 -1.39 -0.41
N ALA A 36 -16.54 -1.64 -1.23
CA ALA A 36 -16.10 -3.00 -1.58
C ALA A 36 -15.31 -3.70 -0.46
N GLY A 37 -14.89 -2.96 0.59
CA GLY A 37 -14.16 -3.52 1.73
C GLY A 37 -12.65 -3.31 1.69
N ILE A 38 -12.14 -2.36 0.90
CA ILE A 38 -10.74 -1.94 0.87
C ILE A 38 -10.64 -0.56 1.52
N GLY A 39 -9.91 -0.46 2.62
CA GLY A 39 -9.82 0.79 3.39
C GLY A 39 -8.39 1.31 3.57
N ILE A 40 -7.41 0.82 2.82
CA ILE A 40 -6.06 1.39 2.77
C ILE A 40 -5.82 1.86 1.33
N ILE A 41 -5.62 3.17 1.15
CA ILE A 41 -5.57 3.80 -0.18
C ILE A 41 -4.33 4.68 -0.27
N GLU A 42 -3.54 4.50 -1.32
CA GLU A 42 -2.41 5.37 -1.63
C GLU A 42 -2.56 6.02 -3.00
N VAL A 43 -2.17 7.29 -3.09
CA VAL A 43 -2.03 8.03 -4.35
C VAL A 43 -0.54 8.21 -4.63
N PRO A 44 0.00 7.62 -5.70
CA PRO A 44 1.41 7.84 -6.06
C PRO A 44 1.71 9.29 -6.39
N LEU A 45 2.82 9.83 -5.88
CA LEU A 45 3.22 11.23 -6.08
C LEU A 45 3.52 11.59 -7.54
N ASN A 46 3.65 10.60 -8.43
CA ASN A 46 3.72 10.81 -9.87
C ASN A 46 2.34 10.79 -10.57
N SER A 47 1.26 10.98 -9.83
CA SER A 47 -0.10 11.24 -10.34
C SER A 47 -0.33 12.73 -10.54
N PRO A 48 -1.39 13.16 -11.28
CA PRO A 48 -1.76 14.56 -11.38
C PRO A 48 -2.17 15.15 -10.01
N GLU A 49 -1.59 16.28 -9.61
CA GLU A 49 -1.88 16.99 -8.35
C GLU A 49 -2.07 16.06 -7.14
N PRO A 50 -1.09 15.18 -6.84
CA PRO A 50 -1.29 14.07 -5.90
C PRO A 50 -1.62 14.53 -4.48
N LEU A 51 -1.02 15.63 -4.02
CA LEU A 51 -1.29 16.16 -2.68
C LEU A 51 -2.72 16.69 -2.53
N ALA A 52 -3.30 17.25 -3.61
CA ALA A 52 -4.71 17.62 -3.61
C ALA A 52 -5.63 16.39 -3.53
N SER A 53 -5.31 15.32 -4.27
CA SER A 53 -6.01 14.04 -4.20
C SER A 53 -5.94 13.41 -2.81
N ILE A 54 -4.76 13.40 -2.18
CA ILE A 54 -4.56 12.87 -0.82
C ILE A 54 -5.38 13.67 0.19
N LYS A 55 -5.34 15.02 0.09
CA LYS A 55 -6.12 15.90 0.96
C LYS A 55 -7.62 15.64 0.82
N ASN A 56 -8.14 15.59 -0.40
CA ASN A 56 -9.56 15.31 -0.65
C ASN A 56 -9.99 13.95 -0.06
N LEU A 57 -9.17 12.91 -0.21
CA LEU A 57 -9.43 11.60 0.40
C LEU A 57 -9.36 11.66 1.93
N ALA A 58 -8.37 12.32 2.51
CA ALA A 58 -8.22 12.44 3.95
C ALA A 58 -9.40 13.20 4.58
N GLU A 59 -9.87 14.27 3.95
CA GLU A 59 -11.04 15.03 4.40
C GLU A 59 -12.36 14.23 4.28
N ALA A 60 -12.52 13.45 3.20
CA ALA A 60 -13.76 12.71 2.96
C ALA A 60 -13.82 11.35 3.65
N LEU A 61 -12.71 10.66 3.81
CA LEU A 61 -12.64 9.24 4.22
C LEU A 61 -11.67 8.97 5.36
N GLY A 62 -10.90 9.95 5.84
CA GLY A 62 -9.85 9.74 6.82
C GLY A 62 -10.33 9.23 8.18
N ASP A 63 -11.60 9.39 8.52
CA ASP A 63 -12.23 8.77 9.68
C ASP A 63 -12.39 7.25 9.55
N ARG A 64 -12.56 6.74 8.33
CA ARG A 64 -12.89 5.35 7.99
C ARG A 64 -11.76 4.59 7.30
N CYS A 65 -10.95 5.28 6.52
CA CYS A 65 -9.88 4.72 5.70
C CYS A 65 -8.51 5.24 6.13
N VAL A 66 -7.47 4.46 5.87
CA VAL A 66 -6.07 4.88 5.95
C VAL A 66 -5.67 5.44 4.59
N ILE A 67 -5.33 6.71 4.54
CA ILE A 67 -4.98 7.43 3.32
C ILE A 67 -3.49 7.76 3.33
N GLY A 68 -2.84 7.74 2.18
CA GLY A 68 -1.49 8.24 2.05
C GLY A 68 -0.95 8.27 0.64
N ALA A 69 0.37 8.25 0.53
CA ALA A 69 1.05 8.39 -0.75
C ALA A 69 1.90 7.18 -1.10
N GLY A 70 2.00 6.92 -2.40
CA GLY A 70 3.05 6.08 -2.99
C GLY A 70 4.12 6.91 -3.68
N THR A 71 5.26 6.26 -3.95
CA THR A 71 6.39 6.89 -4.64
C THR A 71 6.98 8.08 -3.87
N VAL A 72 7.01 7.97 -2.54
CA VAL A 72 7.63 8.96 -1.64
C VAL A 72 9.14 8.70 -1.63
N LEU A 73 9.93 9.62 -2.18
CA LEU A 73 11.38 9.44 -2.41
C LEU A 73 12.26 10.38 -1.58
N THR A 74 11.68 11.48 -1.06
CA THR A 74 12.41 12.51 -0.32
C THR A 74 11.70 12.87 0.98
N GLU A 75 12.44 13.47 1.92
CA GLU A 75 11.88 13.98 3.18
C GLU A 75 10.84 15.09 2.94
N ALA A 76 11.10 15.98 1.97
CA ALA A 76 10.17 17.05 1.60
C ALA A 76 8.85 16.52 1.04
N GLU A 77 8.89 15.43 0.25
CA GLU A 77 7.68 14.75 -0.19
C GLU A 77 6.91 14.14 0.99
N ALA A 78 7.60 13.51 1.94
CA ALA A 78 6.97 12.99 3.15
C ALA A 78 6.29 14.12 3.97
N GLU A 79 6.92 15.28 4.09
CA GLU A 79 6.34 16.48 4.72
C GLU A 79 5.06 16.94 4.00
N GLY A 80 5.09 17.00 2.67
CA GLY A 80 3.92 17.34 1.86
C GLY A 80 2.76 16.36 2.05
N VAL A 81 3.06 15.07 2.11
CA VAL A 81 2.05 14.02 2.36
C VAL A 81 1.43 14.15 3.74
N ALA A 82 2.24 14.36 4.78
CA ALA A 82 1.74 14.56 6.14
C ALA A 82 0.87 15.84 6.24
N ALA A 83 1.29 16.92 5.62
CA ALA A 83 0.53 18.18 5.57
C ALA A 83 -0.82 18.03 4.82
N ALA A 84 -0.90 17.12 3.85
CA ALA A 84 -2.14 16.76 3.15
C ALA A 84 -3.03 15.78 3.94
N GLY A 85 -2.65 15.36 5.16
CA GLY A 85 -3.41 14.42 5.98
C GLY A 85 -3.11 12.95 5.71
N GLY A 86 -1.99 12.64 5.03
CA GLY A 86 -1.56 11.26 4.80
C GLY A 86 -1.08 10.57 6.07
N GLU A 87 -1.40 9.28 6.20
CA GLU A 87 -1.05 8.42 7.34
C GLU A 87 -0.02 7.34 6.98
N ILE A 88 0.15 7.04 5.70
CA ILE A 88 1.15 6.08 5.20
C ILE A 88 2.04 6.73 4.12
N ALA A 89 3.31 6.33 4.10
CA ALA A 89 4.30 6.74 3.11
C ALA A 89 4.91 5.49 2.46
N VAL A 90 4.45 5.16 1.26
CA VAL A 90 4.90 4.00 0.49
C VAL A 90 5.99 4.43 -0.48
N SER A 91 7.12 3.75 -0.46
CA SER A 91 8.27 4.04 -1.34
C SER A 91 8.59 2.85 -2.26
N PRO A 92 9.17 3.07 -3.44
CA PRO A 92 9.63 1.98 -4.28
C PRO A 92 10.99 1.40 -3.86
N ASN A 93 11.71 2.09 -2.97
CA ASN A 93 13.08 1.81 -2.52
C ASN A 93 13.21 1.95 -1.02
N THR A 94 14.33 1.50 -0.48
CA THR A 94 14.72 1.73 0.91
C THR A 94 15.57 3.00 1.00
N ASN A 95 15.05 4.01 1.70
CA ASN A 95 15.79 5.23 2.06
C ASN A 95 15.61 5.51 3.56
N PRO A 96 16.64 5.30 4.40
CA PRO A 96 16.54 5.48 5.85
C PRO A 96 16.11 6.88 6.29
N THR A 97 16.48 7.94 5.57
CA THR A 97 16.11 9.31 5.96
C THR A 97 14.62 9.57 5.71
N VAL A 98 14.08 9.07 4.60
CA VAL A 98 12.63 9.13 4.30
C VAL A 98 11.83 8.31 5.33
N ILE A 99 12.32 7.12 5.70
CA ILE A 99 11.69 6.28 6.72
C ILE A 99 11.65 7.01 8.06
N ALA A 100 12.80 7.52 8.52
CA ALA A 100 12.90 8.25 9.78
C ALA A 100 12.02 9.50 9.79
N ARG A 101 12.02 10.28 8.68
CA ARG A 101 11.19 11.47 8.56
C ARG A 101 9.70 11.14 8.62
N SER A 102 9.26 10.09 7.91
CA SER A 102 7.87 9.64 7.94
C SER A 102 7.41 9.27 9.35
N LEU A 103 8.25 8.56 10.12
CA LEU A 103 7.97 8.21 11.52
C LEU A 103 7.86 9.45 12.42
N VAL A 104 8.75 10.44 12.27
CA VAL A 104 8.69 11.71 13.01
C VAL A 104 7.39 12.47 12.71
N LEU A 105 6.90 12.39 11.49
CA LEU A 105 5.64 13.00 11.05
C LEU A 105 4.39 12.19 11.46
N GLY A 106 4.55 11.07 12.17
CA GLY A 106 3.45 10.21 12.62
C GLY A 106 2.88 9.29 11.54
N MET A 107 3.51 9.23 10.38
CA MET A 107 3.12 8.32 9.30
C MET A 107 3.76 6.93 9.47
N VAL A 108 3.13 5.91 8.89
CA VAL A 108 3.69 4.57 8.80
C VAL A 108 4.47 4.43 7.47
N PRO A 109 5.80 4.30 7.50
CA PRO A 109 6.59 4.06 6.30
C PRO A 109 6.46 2.62 5.81
N MET A 110 6.33 2.47 4.48
CA MET A 110 6.27 1.19 3.79
C MET A 110 7.30 1.17 2.65
N PRO A 111 8.61 1.08 2.99
CA PRO A 111 9.69 1.12 2.01
C PRO A 111 9.74 -0.12 1.12
N GLY A 112 10.17 0.10 -0.12
CA GLY A 112 10.43 -0.94 -1.08
C GLY A 112 11.79 -1.60 -0.85
N TRP A 113 11.85 -2.92 -1.05
CA TRP A 113 13.06 -3.72 -1.01
C TRP A 113 13.04 -4.81 -2.08
N ALA A 114 14.21 -5.27 -2.46
CA ALA A 114 14.41 -6.37 -3.37
C ALA A 114 15.52 -7.33 -2.88
N THR A 115 16.37 -6.86 -1.97
CA THR A 115 17.44 -7.65 -1.35
C THR A 115 17.26 -7.68 0.17
N VAL A 116 17.78 -8.74 0.81
CA VAL A 116 17.76 -8.86 2.27
C VAL A 116 18.47 -7.67 2.95
N THR A 117 19.53 -7.14 2.32
CA THR A 117 20.24 -5.96 2.86
C THR A 117 19.31 -4.74 2.94
N GLU A 118 18.53 -4.48 1.90
CA GLU A 118 17.58 -3.37 1.88
C GLU A 118 16.44 -3.59 2.90
N ALA A 119 15.92 -4.81 3.00
CA ALA A 119 14.88 -5.14 3.99
C ALA A 119 15.36 -4.91 5.42
N LEU A 120 16.56 -5.39 5.78
CA LEU A 120 17.13 -5.20 7.11
C LEU A 120 17.49 -3.73 7.39
N LEU A 121 17.98 -3.00 6.38
CA LEU A 121 18.22 -1.57 6.48
C LEU A 121 16.93 -0.79 6.76
N ALA A 122 15.85 -1.12 6.04
CA ALA A 122 14.52 -0.54 6.26
C ALA A 122 14.01 -0.82 7.68
N TYR A 123 14.14 -2.06 8.14
CA TYR A 123 13.76 -2.45 9.49
C TYR A 123 14.56 -1.71 10.57
N GLN A 124 15.88 -1.59 10.41
CA GLN A 124 16.77 -0.85 11.31
C GLN A 124 16.41 0.64 11.36
N ALA A 125 15.95 1.21 10.24
CA ALA A 125 15.46 2.59 10.19
C ALA A 125 14.07 2.77 10.84
N GLY A 126 13.42 1.68 11.30
CA GLY A 126 12.17 1.70 12.05
C GLY A 126 10.93 1.26 11.25
N ALA A 127 11.06 0.88 9.98
CA ALA A 127 9.94 0.35 9.21
C ALA A 127 9.49 -1.01 9.76
N ARG A 128 8.18 -1.26 9.75
CA ARG A 128 7.56 -2.54 10.14
C ARG A 128 6.68 -3.13 9.05
N TYR A 129 6.49 -2.40 7.97
CA TYR A 129 5.83 -2.84 6.74
C TYR A 129 6.84 -2.75 5.61
N LEU A 130 7.20 -3.89 5.02
CA LEU A 130 8.27 -4.04 4.04
C LEU A 130 7.68 -4.45 2.70
N LYS A 131 7.78 -3.59 1.68
CA LYS A 131 7.20 -3.79 0.35
C LYS A 131 8.20 -4.48 -0.57
N LEU A 132 8.02 -5.77 -0.89
CA LEU A 132 8.76 -6.39 -2.00
C LEU A 132 8.32 -5.75 -3.33
N PHE A 133 9.24 -5.11 -4.04
CA PHE A 133 8.93 -4.40 -5.29
C PHE A 133 10.09 -4.44 -6.29
N PRO A 134 9.81 -4.76 -7.57
CA PRO A 134 8.55 -5.28 -8.12
C PRO A 134 8.38 -6.79 -7.86
N ALA A 135 7.31 -7.18 -7.18
CA ALA A 135 7.13 -8.54 -6.67
C ALA A 135 7.13 -9.61 -7.79
N ALA A 136 6.41 -9.37 -8.89
CA ALA A 136 6.34 -10.32 -10.00
C ALA A 136 7.70 -10.68 -10.61
N THR A 137 8.69 -9.79 -10.51
CA THR A 137 10.05 -10.05 -11.00
C THR A 137 10.78 -11.09 -10.16
N TYR A 138 10.55 -11.08 -8.84
CA TYR A 138 11.25 -11.94 -7.89
C TYR A 138 10.52 -13.24 -7.59
N GLY A 139 9.19 -13.21 -7.64
CA GLY A 139 8.34 -14.38 -7.37
C GLY A 139 8.20 -14.73 -5.89
N PRO A 140 7.22 -15.61 -5.54
CA PRO A 140 6.97 -16.02 -4.15
C PRO A 140 8.14 -16.73 -3.47
N GLU A 141 8.96 -17.45 -4.22
CA GLU A 141 10.14 -18.16 -3.69
C GLU A 141 11.19 -17.19 -3.09
N HIS A 142 11.24 -15.95 -3.57
CA HIS A 142 12.09 -14.92 -2.99
C HIS A 142 11.70 -14.59 -1.54
N ILE A 143 10.41 -14.53 -1.26
CA ILE A 143 9.88 -14.32 0.10
C ILE A 143 10.26 -15.49 1.01
N LYS A 144 10.04 -16.72 0.56
CA LYS A 144 10.42 -17.94 1.36
C LYS A 144 11.89 -17.92 1.73
N GLY A 145 12.77 -17.56 0.78
CA GLY A 145 14.20 -17.47 1.04
C GLY A 145 14.56 -16.36 2.03
N ALA A 146 13.92 -15.20 1.92
CA ALA A 146 14.18 -14.03 2.77
C ALA A 146 13.59 -14.20 4.17
N SER A 147 12.43 -14.84 4.33
CA SER A 147 11.70 -14.97 5.61
C SER A 147 12.53 -15.61 6.72
N ALA A 148 13.50 -16.46 6.37
CA ALA A 148 14.39 -17.10 7.36
C ALA A 148 15.25 -16.11 8.16
N VAL A 149 15.43 -14.88 7.65
CA VAL A 149 16.30 -13.86 8.27
C VAL A 149 15.58 -12.52 8.50
N LEU A 150 14.36 -12.37 8.01
CA LEU A 150 13.55 -11.17 8.30
C LEU A 150 13.03 -11.21 9.75
N PRO A 151 12.99 -10.06 10.45
CA PRO A 151 12.41 -9.96 11.78
C PRO A 151 10.93 -10.35 11.78
N THR A 152 10.50 -11.07 12.81
CA THR A 152 9.14 -11.63 12.92
C THR A 152 8.07 -10.58 13.24
N ASP A 153 8.47 -9.37 13.66
CA ASP A 153 7.59 -8.24 13.96
C ASP A 153 7.40 -7.29 12.77
N CYS A 154 7.88 -7.67 11.58
CA CYS A 154 7.58 -6.93 10.35
C CYS A 154 6.56 -7.68 9.49
N LYS A 155 5.80 -6.91 8.72
CA LYS A 155 4.85 -7.41 7.72
C LYS A 155 5.43 -7.24 6.33
N VAL A 156 5.32 -8.29 5.52
CA VAL A 156 5.81 -8.27 4.14
C VAL A 156 4.66 -8.11 3.16
N LEU A 157 4.79 -7.12 2.28
CA LEU A 157 3.81 -6.80 1.25
C LEU A 157 4.34 -7.19 -0.12
N ALA A 158 3.54 -7.87 -0.93
CA ALA A 158 3.84 -8.06 -2.35
C ALA A 158 3.21 -6.94 -3.18
N VAL A 159 4.03 -6.24 -3.97
CA VAL A 159 3.58 -5.09 -4.79
C VAL A 159 4.23 -5.13 -6.17
N GLY A 160 3.42 -4.89 -7.21
CA GLY A 160 3.88 -4.85 -8.60
C GLY A 160 3.73 -6.17 -9.33
N GLY A 161 2.70 -6.24 -10.19
CA GLY A 161 2.35 -7.42 -10.97
C GLY A 161 1.73 -8.55 -10.13
N VAL A 162 1.11 -8.20 -9.00
CA VAL A 162 0.37 -9.12 -8.13
C VAL A 162 -1.10 -8.77 -8.14
N GLY A 163 -1.95 -9.76 -7.98
CA GLY A 163 -3.41 -9.58 -7.99
C GLY A 163 -4.14 -10.82 -7.50
N ALA A 164 -5.45 -10.84 -7.72
CA ALA A 164 -6.35 -11.88 -7.23
C ALA A 164 -5.92 -13.31 -7.64
N GLU A 165 -5.51 -13.50 -8.90
CA GLU A 165 -5.11 -14.81 -9.42
C GLU A 165 -3.85 -15.38 -8.76
N SER A 166 -2.92 -14.52 -8.36
CA SER A 166 -1.64 -14.94 -7.76
C SER A 166 -1.66 -14.95 -6.23
N ALA A 167 -2.73 -14.45 -5.61
CA ALA A 167 -2.78 -14.20 -4.17
C ALA A 167 -2.48 -15.43 -3.31
N ALA A 168 -3.06 -16.59 -3.65
CA ALA A 168 -2.85 -17.83 -2.90
C ALA A 168 -1.37 -18.25 -2.85
N ALA A 169 -0.65 -18.14 -3.97
CA ALA A 169 0.77 -18.48 -4.03
C ALA A 169 1.62 -17.54 -3.16
N TRP A 170 1.29 -16.25 -3.14
CA TRP A 170 1.98 -15.26 -2.32
C TRP A 170 1.71 -15.45 -0.82
N LEU A 171 0.45 -15.72 -0.44
CA LEU A 171 0.09 -16.02 0.95
C LEU A 171 0.80 -17.28 1.45
N SER A 172 0.83 -18.35 0.63
CA SER A 172 1.57 -19.57 0.95
C SER A 172 3.08 -19.35 1.09
N ALA A 173 3.61 -18.31 0.47
CA ALA A 173 5.02 -17.92 0.61
C ALA A 173 5.31 -17.07 1.87
N GLY A 174 4.28 -16.65 2.61
CA GLY A 174 4.41 -15.88 3.85
C GLY A 174 4.26 -14.37 3.66
N VAL A 175 3.58 -13.91 2.59
CA VAL A 175 3.21 -12.51 2.42
C VAL A 175 2.04 -12.17 3.34
N ASP A 176 2.12 -11.02 4.03
CA ASP A 176 1.07 -10.54 4.93
C ASP A 176 0.01 -9.70 4.20
N GLY A 177 0.34 -9.13 3.04
CA GLY A 177 -0.59 -8.27 2.32
C GLY A 177 -0.11 -7.86 0.92
N PHE A 178 -0.91 -7.05 0.25
CA PHE A 178 -0.75 -6.73 -1.16
C PHE A 178 -0.90 -5.24 -1.44
N GLY A 179 -0.10 -4.73 -2.40
CA GLY A 179 -0.38 -3.45 -3.04
C GLY A 179 -0.87 -3.71 -4.47
N ILE A 180 -2.13 -3.38 -4.74
CA ILE A 180 -2.79 -3.67 -6.02
C ILE A 180 -3.12 -2.36 -6.74
N GLY A 181 -2.61 -2.21 -7.97
CA GLY A 181 -2.80 -1.03 -8.81
C GLY A 181 -3.77 -1.28 -9.96
N SER A 182 -3.24 -1.61 -11.13
CA SER A 182 -3.98 -1.66 -12.40
C SER A 182 -5.14 -2.64 -12.45
N GLU A 183 -5.19 -3.62 -11.57
CA GLU A 183 -6.33 -4.53 -11.43
C GLU A 183 -7.52 -3.82 -10.75
N LEU A 184 -7.26 -2.86 -9.86
CA LEU A 184 -8.29 -2.08 -9.17
C LEU A 184 -8.67 -0.81 -9.94
N TYR A 185 -7.68 -0.02 -10.36
CA TYR A 185 -7.88 1.29 -10.97
C TYR A 185 -6.94 1.54 -12.14
N LYS A 186 -7.47 2.11 -13.21
CA LYS A 186 -6.73 2.71 -14.33
C LYS A 186 -7.25 4.12 -14.57
N PRO A 187 -6.40 5.08 -15.01
CA PRO A 187 -6.86 6.42 -15.36
C PRO A 187 -8.04 6.40 -16.33
N GLY A 188 -9.11 7.11 -15.97
CA GLY A 188 -10.36 7.16 -16.74
C GLY A 188 -11.41 6.11 -16.36
N ASP A 189 -11.12 5.21 -15.43
CA ASP A 189 -12.12 4.29 -14.89
C ASP A 189 -13.18 5.06 -14.07
N SER A 190 -14.44 4.70 -14.25
CA SER A 190 -15.52 5.21 -13.41
C SER A 190 -15.49 4.56 -12.01
N ALA A 191 -16.08 5.23 -11.03
CA ALA A 191 -16.23 4.72 -9.66
C ALA A 191 -16.94 3.36 -9.63
N GLU A 192 -17.92 3.13 -10.50
CA GLU A 192 -18.61 1.83 -10.63
C GLU A 192 -17.70 0.71 -11.15
N GLN A 193 -16.87 1.00 -12.15
CA GLN A 193 -15.89 0.01 -12.65
C GLN A 193 -14.88 -0.37 -11.57
N VAL A 194 -14.40 0.61 -10.79
CA VAL A 194 -13.51 0.37 -9.65
C VAL A 194 -14.21 -0.46 -8.58
N TYR A 195 -15.46 -0.16 -8.25
CA TYR A 195 -16.25 -0.94 -7.30
C TYR A 195 -16.34 -2.40 -7.70
N GLN A 196 -16.72 -2.69 -8.94
CA GLN A 196 -16.89 -4.08 -9.43
C GLN A 196 -15.56 -4.85 -9.36
N ARG A 197 -14.44 -4.24 -9.78
CA ARG A 197 -13.12 -4.86 -9.66
C ARG A 197 -12.72 -5.09 -8.21
N ALA A 198 -12.94 -4.11 -7.35
CA ALA A 198 -12.62 -4.22 -5.94
C ALA A 198 -13.40 -5.34 -5.24
N VAL A 199 -14.69 -5.50 -5.55
CA VAL A 199 -15.51 -6.63 -5.05
C VAL A 199 -14.91 -7.97 -5.49
N ALA A 200 -14.50 -8.10 -6.75
CA ALA A 200 -13.89 -9.32 -7.27
C ALA A 200 -12.55 -9.63 -6.57
N VAL A 201 -11.69 -8.64 -6.41
CA VAL A 201 -10.40 -8.76 -5.69
C VAL A 201 -10.62 -9.17 -4.23
N VAL A 202 -11.55 -8.52 -3.54
CA VAL A 202 -11.88 -8.83 -2.14
C VAL A 202 -12.40 -10.27 -1.99
N ALA A 203 -13.26 -10.72 -2.89
CA ALA A 203 -13.79 -12.08 -2.88
C ALA A 203 -12.67 -13.12 -3.08
N ALA A 204 -11.81 -12.91 -4.07
CA ALA A 204 -10.70 -13.82 -4.37
C ALA A 204 -9.69 -13.90 -3.20
N LEU A 205 -9.35 -12.76 -2.59
CA LEU A 205 -8.45 -12.72 -1.44
C LEU A 205 -9.04 -13.39 -0.19
N LYS A 206 -10.34 -13.27 0.05
CA LYS A 206 -11.00 -14.02 1.14
C LYS A 206 -10.87 -15.52 0.93
N THR A 207 -11.20 -16.00 -0.27
CA THR A 207 -11.06 -17.42 -0.63
C THR A 207 -9.61 -17.90 -0.46
N ALA A 208 -8.63 -17.11 -0.92
CA ALA A 208 -7.21 -17.46 -0.80
C ALA A 208 -6.68 -17.49 0.65
N ARG A 209 -7.33 -16.78 1.58
CA ARG A 209 -6.97 -16.77 3.02
C ARG A 209 -7.61 -17.91 3.82
N GLU A 210 -8.67 -18.51 3.31
CA GLU A 210 -9.41 -19.61 3.95
C GLU A 210 -8.88 -20.99 3.56
N GLY A 211 -8.14 -21.10 2.46
CA GLY A 211 -7.54 -22.32 1.95
C GLY A 211 -6.08 -22.48 2.34
#